data_73897b5bcc895d27b9934edde0837ba9
#
_entry.id   73897b5bcc895d27b9934edde0837ba9
#
_cell.length_a   1.000
_cell.length_b   1.000
_cell.length_c   1.000
_cell.angle_alpha   90.00
_cell.angle_beta   90.00
_cell.angle_gamma   90.00
#
_symmetry.space_group_name_H-M   'P 1'
#
loop_
_entity.id
_entity.type
_entity.pdbx_description
1 polymer ?
#
loop_
_entity_poly.entity_id
_entity_poly.type
_entity_poly.pdbx_seq_one_letter_code
_entity_poly.pdbx_strand_id
1 'polypeptide(L)'
;PIVRVIARYLSEHDALLVEKTLLWKLGKQLTNISSGHYAANFRPHSSLHKKLSGFDYQNGLYYYNVGEGETRCWNDYKKYGFISAGGGVQWRDQILSFEEGDVVAAYLKGAGFVGIGRITAIAKPVRELILHGKPLLSYPLTQPGMASNVHNDELSEYVALVDWLATVEAKDAKWKAKSGLYTTPLVKASLDNQPDTVSYLESSFNLSIPALLI
;
A
#
# COMPACT_ATOMS: atom_id res chain seq x y z
N PRO A 1 21.95 12.95 -28.07
CA PRO A 1 21.42 11.82 -27.34
C PRO A 1 21.84 10.51 -27.99
N ILE A 2 22.24 9.54 -27.19
CA ILE A 2 22.56 8.19 -27.69
C ILE A 2 21.27 7.38 -27.64
N VAL A 3 20.80 6.93 -28.80
CA VAL A 3 19.61 6.08 -28.92
C VAL A 3 20.07 4.63 -29.07
N ARG A 4 19.55 3.75 -28.23
CA ARG A 4 19.78 2.30 -28.31
C ARG A 4 18.45 1.57 -28.45
N VAL A 5 18.33 0.76 -29.50
CA VAL A 5 17.16 -0.11 -29.67
C VAL A 5 17.42 -1.39 -28.86
N ILE A 6 16.57 -1.65 -27.88
CA ILE A 6 16.70 -2.79 -26.95
C ILE A 6 16.04 -4.03 -27.56
N ALA A 7 14.87 -3.87 -28.21
CA ALA A 7 14.14 -4.95 -28.85
C ALA A 7 13.36 -4.41 -30.06
N ARG A 8 13.04 -5.28 -31.02
CA ARG A 8 12.27 -4.96 -32.22
C ARG A 8 11.18 -6.01 -32.43
N TYR A 9 10.17 -5.66 -33.20
CA TYR A 9 9.08 -6.53 -33.60
C TYR A 9 8.25 -7.11 -32.43
N LEU A 10 8.16 -6.35 -31.35
CA LEU A 10 7.33 -6.70 -30.20
C LEU A 10 5.87 -6.37 -30.49
N SER A 11 4.97 -7.14 -29.93
CA SER A 11 3.57 -6.72 -29.79
C SER A 11 3.49 -5.51 -28.84
N GLU A 12 2.39 -4.75 -28.88
CA GLU A 12 2.15 -3.66 -27.95
C GLU A 12 2.25 -4.14 -26.49
N HIS A 13 1.65 -5.29 -26.18
CA HIS A 13 1.68 -5.90 -24.86
C HIS A 13 3.12 -6.22 -24.42
N ASP A 14 3.92 -6.85 -25.29
CA ASP A 14 5.31 -7.19 -24.98
C ASP A 14 6.18 -5.94 -24.83
N ALA A 15 5.96 -4.92 -25.66
CA ALA A 15 6.67 -3.66 -25.56
C ALA A 15 6.41 -2.96 -24.21
N LEU A 16 5.16 -2.92 -23.76
CA LEU A 16 4.78 -2.37 -22.45
C LEU A 16 5.37 -3.18 -21.30
N LEU A 17 5.45 -4.50 -21.42
CA LEU A 17 6.06 -5.37 -20.42
C LEU A 17 7.58 -5.13 -20.33
N VAL A 18 8.27 -5.00 -21.47
CA VAL A 18 9.71 -4.67 -21.53
C VAL A 18 9.96 -3.28 -20.95
N GLU A 19 9.18 -2.27 -21.35
CA GLU A 19 9.26 -0.91 -20.80
C GLU A 19 9.13 -0.96 -19.27
N LYS A 20 8.13 -1.63 -18.77
CA LYS A 20 7.86 -1.74 -17.34
C LYS A 20 8.99 -2.42 -16.59
N THR A 21 9.53 -3.51 -17.15
CA THR A 21 10.66 -4.23 -16.57
C THR A 21 11.90 -3.33 -16.48
N LEU A 22 12.14 -2.51 -17.52
CA LEU A 22 13.26 -1.58 -17.53
C LEU A 22 13.07 -0.42 -16.55
N LEU A 23 11.87 0.15 -16.48
CA LEU A 23 11.53 1.18 -15.50
C LEU A 23 11.76 0.67 -14.09
N TRP A 24 11.30 -0.54 -13.81
CA TRP A 24 11.49 -1.17 -12.52
C TRP A 24 12.97 -1.46 -12.23
N LYS A 25 13.73 -1.98 -13.21
CA LYS A 25 15.13 -2.35 -13.04
C LYS A 25 16.07 -1.14 -12.89
N LEU A 26 15.82 -0.09 -13.65
CA LEU A 26 16.69 1.09 -13.70
C LEU A 26 16.29 2.17 -12.68
N GLY A 27 15.03 2.16 -12.26
CA GLY A 27 14.51 2.99 -11.16
C GLY A 27 14.96 4.45 -11.23
N LYS A 28 15.65 4.91 -10.20
CA LYS A 28 16.15 6.29 -10.06
C LYS A 28 17.17 6.72 -11.14
N GLN A 29 17.73 5.80 -11.91
CA GLN A 29 18.64 6.15 -13.01
C GLN A 29 17.88 6.71 -14.21
N LEU A 30 16.56 6.57 -14.24
CA LEU A 30 15.70 7.10 -15.29
C LEU A 30 15.08 8.43 -14.88
N THR A 31 14.93 9.31 -15.86
CA THR A 31 14.25 10.60 -15.70
C THR A 31 12.74 10.51 -15.97
N ASN A 32 12.18 9.30 -15.95
CA ASN A 32 10.77 9.08 -16.20
C ASN A 32 9.92 9.69 -15.09
N ILE A 33 8.92 10.49 -15.48
CA ILE A 33 7.90 11.05 -14.58
C ILE A 33 6.81 10.02 -14.29
N SER A 34 6.55 9.13 -15.26
CA SER A 34 5.54 8.07 -15.15
C SER A 34 6.19 6.73 -14.83
N SER A 35 5.56 5.97 -13.95
CA SER A 35 5.96 4.59 -13.64
C SER A 35 5.57 3.55 -14.71
N GLY A 36 5.10 4.01 -15.88
CA GLY A 36 4.69 3.17 -17.01
C GLY A 36 3.28 2.55 -16.85
N HIS A 37 2.78 1.94 -17.93
CA HIS A 37 1.51 1.21 -17.92
C HIS A 37 1.59 -0.03 -17.01
N TYR A 38 0.50 -0.38 -16.38
CA TYR A 38 0.39 -1.54 -15.46
C TYR A 38 1.34 -1.48 -14.24
N ALA A 39 1.79 -0.29 -13.85
CA ALA A 39 2.70 -0.11 -12.71
C ALA A 39 2.20 -0.77 -11.43
N ALA A 40 0.90 -0.70 -11.14
CA ALA A 40 0.30 -1.28 -9.95
C ALA A 40 0.26 -2.82 -9.96
N ASN A 41 0.29 -3.43 -11.15
CA ASN A 41 0.11 -4.89 -11.32
C ASN A 41 1.44 -5.62 -11.57
N PHE A 42 2.51 -4.88 -11.87
CA PHE A 42 3.80 -5.46 -12.18
C PHE A 42 4.76 -5.27 -11.01
N ARG A 43 4.65 -6.15 -10.02
CA ARG A 43 5.69 -6.33 -9.01
C ARG A 43 6.17 -7.77 -9.07
N PRO A 44 7.47 -8.00 -9.29
CA PRO A 44 8.05 -9.31 -9.04
C PRO A 44 7.87 -9.68 -7.57
N HIS A 45 7.84 -10.96 -7.28
CA HIS A 45 7.77 -11.43 -5.90
C HIS A 45 8.82 -10.74 -5.03
N SER A 46 8.44 -10.26 -3.85
CA SER A 46 9.26 -9.43 -2.96
C SER A 46 10.65 -10.01 -2.65
N SER A 47 10.79 -11.33 -2.66
CA SER A 47 12.08 -11.99 -2.44
C SER A 47 12.97 -12.05 -3.69
N LEU A 48 12.43 -11.87 -4.89
CA LEU A 48 13.18 -12.02 -6.14
C LEU A 48 14.15 -10.85 -6.35
N HIS A 49 13.67 -9.61 -6.20
CA HIS A 49 14.51 -8.43 -6.38
C HIS A 49 15.60 -8.31 -5.32
N LYS A 50 15.37 -8.80 -4.10
CA LYS A 50 16.38 -8.84 -3.03
C LYS A 50 17.53 -9.81 -3.33
N LYS A 51 17.31 -10.80 -4.19
CA LYS A 51 18.29 -11.83 -4.57
C LYS A 51 19.02 -11.54 -5.87
N LEU A 52 18.50 -10.65 -6.70
CA LEU A 52 19.07 -10.33 -8.00
C LEU A 52 19.92 -9.06 -7.87
N SER A 53 21.24 -9.23 -7.98
CA SER A 53 22.16 -8.09 -8.04
C SER A 53 21.81 -7.18 -9.22
N GLY A 54 21.74 -5.87 -8.97
CA GLY A 54 21.41 -4.86 -9.98
C GLY A 54 19.93 -4.53 -10.11
N PHE A 55 19.07 -5.09 -9.27
CA PHE A 55 17.70 -4.61 -9.07
C PHE A 55 17.68 -3.69 -7.85
N ASP A 56 17.34 -2.44 -8.06
CA ASP A 56 17.16 -1.47 -7.00
C ASP A 56 15.65 -1.33 -6.78
N TYR A 57 15.08 -2.25 -6.00
CA TYR A 57 13.69 -2.16 -5.58
C TYR A 57 13.60 -1.13 -4.46
N GLN A 58 12.67 -0.21 -4.61
CA GLN A 58 12.37 0.78 -3.59
C GLN A 58 10.97 0.57 -3.06
N ASN A 59 10.87 0.53 -1.74
CA ASN A 59 9.59 0.63 -1.08
C ASN A 59 8.98 2.00 -1.40
N GLY A 60 7.67 2.03 -1.61
CA GLY A 60 6.93 3.24 -1.91
C GLY A 60 6.20 3.79 -0.68
N LEU A 61 5.83 5.07 -0.76
CA LEU A 61 4.84 5.66 0.14
C LEU A 61 3.46 5.62 -0.50
N TYR A 62 2.50 5.06 0.21
CA TYR A 62 1.14 4.88 -0.30
C TYR A 62 0.10 5.49 0.63
N TYR A 63 -0.87 6.17 0.02
CA TYR A 63 -2.17 6.41 0.62
C TYR A 63 -2.88 5.07 0.83
N TYR A 64 -3.46 4.88 2.00
CA TYR A 64 -4.30 3.74 2.31
C TYR A 64 -5.64 4.23 2.87
N ASN A 65 -6.76 3.87 2.21
CA ASN A 65 -8.10 4.16 2.69
C ASN A 65 -8.54 3.09 3.69
N VAL A 66 -8.74 3.48 4.93
CA VAL A 66 -9.19 2.58 6.01
C VAL A 66 -10.51 1.89 5.66
N GLY A 67 -11.40 2.58 4.94
CA GLY A 67 -12.68 2.02 4.52
C GLY A 67 -13.55 1.60 5.71
N GLU A 68 -13.58 2.41 6.76
CA GLU A 68 -14.33 2.11 7.99
C GLU A 68 -15.81 1.84 7.70
N GLY A 69 -16.36 0.80 8.34
CA GLY A 69 -17.72 0.34 8.13
C GLY A 69 -18.01 -0.95 8.91
N GLU A 70 -18.86 -1.80 8.37
CA GLU A 70 -19.30 -3.03 9.06
C GLU A 70 -18.19 -4.11 9.18
N THR A 71 -17.19 -4.06 8.30
CA THR A 71 -16.10 -5.06 8.24
C THR A 71 -14.78 -4.52 8.75
N ARG A 72 -14.60 -3.20 8.83
CA ARG A 72 -13.30 -2.53 9.08
C ARG A 72 -13.44 -1.44 10.09
N CYS A 73 -12.44 -1.32 10.98
CA CYS A 73 -12.40 -0.30 12.01
C CYS A 73 -10.97 0.16 12.26
N TRP A 74 -10.74 1.47 12.29
CA TRP A 74 -9.43 2.04 12.60
C TRP A 74 -8.90 1.59 13.95
N ASN A 75 -9.76 1.45 14.96
CA ASN A 75 -9.33 1.01 16.29
C ASN A 75 -8.75 -0.40 16.28
N ASP A 76 -9.32 -1.31 15.50
CA ASP A 76 -8.79 -2.67 15.34
C ASP A 76 -7.45 -2.64 14.63
N TYR A 77 -7.32 -1.84 13.56
CA TYR A 77 -6.08 -1.69 12.80
C TYR A 77 -4.93 -1.16 13.66
N LYS A 78 -5.21 -0.11 14.42
CA LYS A 78 -4.24 0.49 15.33
C LYS A 78 -3.85 -0.48 16.46
N LYS A 79 -4.83 -1.17 17.04
CA LYS A 79 -4.63 -2.05 18.19
C LYS A 79 -3.84 -3.31 17.83
N TYR A 80 -4.12 -3.88 16.67
CA TYR A 80 -3.59 -5.19 16.30
C TYR A 80 -2.52 -5.13 15.20
N GLY A 81 -2.17 -3.96 14.69
CA GLY A 81 -1.08 -3.79 13.74
C GLY A 81 -1.37 -4.38 12.37
N PHE A 82 -2.49 -4.04 11.76
CA PHE A 82 -2.82 -4.51 10.42
C PHE A 82 -3.61 -3.49 9.60
N ILE A 83 -3.75 -3.76 8.31
CA ILE A 83 -4.67 -3.11 7.38
C ILE A 83 -5.41 -4.18 6.59
N SER A 84 -6.60 -3.90 6.09
CA SER A 84 -7.35 -4.87 5.29
C SER A 84 -8.15 -4.24 4.15
N ALA A 85 -8.46 -5.07 3.16
CA ALA A 85 -9.44 -4.77 2.13
C ALA A 85 -10.05 -6.06 1.59
N GLY A 86 -11.31 -5.99 1.18
CA GLY A 86 -12.09 -7.10 0.65
C GLY A 86 -13.46 -6.62 0.17
N GLY A 87 -14.38 -7.55 -0.03
CA GLY A 87 -15.71 -7.26 -0.57
C GLY A 87 -15.73 -7.12 -2.10
N GLY A 88 -14.67 -7.60 -2.78
CA GLY A 88 -14.56 -7.65 -4.23
C GLY A 88 -13.13 -7.73 -4.73
N VAL A 89 -12.95 -8.34 -5.88
CA VAL A 89 -11.64 -8.59 -6.53
C VAL A 89 -10.83 -7.30 -6.67
N GLN A 90 -11.47 -6.20 -7.06
CA GLN A 90 -10.82 -4.91 -7.25
C GLN A 90 -10.19 -4.33 -5.97
N TRP A 91 -10.79 -4.59 -4.81
CA TRP A 91 -10.27 -4.13 -3.53
C TRP A 91 -9.21 -5.11 -2.99
N ARG A 92 -9.45 -6.40 -3.14
CA ARG A 92 -8.50 -7.47 -2.85
C ARG A 92 -7.18 -7.26 -3.59
N ASP A 93 -7.22 -7.03 -4.88
CA ASP A 93 -6.01 -6.91 -5.69
C ASP A 93 -5.18 -5.66 -5.32
N GLN A 94 -5.83 -4.60 -4.84
CA GLN A 94 -5.13 -3.44 -4.33
C GLN A 94 -4.39 -3.73 -3.01
N ILE A 95 -5.00 -4.42 -2.05
CA ILE A 95 -4.31 -4.77 -0.80
C ILE A 95 -3.20 -5.80 -1.04
N LEU A 96 -3.40 -6.75 -1.95
CA LEU A 96 -2.38 -7.72 -2.35
C LEU A 96 -1.17 -7.09 -3.05
N SER A 97 -1.30 -5.88 -3.56
CA SER A 97 -0.20 -5.17 -4.22
C SER A 97 0.78 -4.47 -3.26
N PHE A 98 0.52 -4.47 -1.95
CA PHE A 98 1.49 -3.99 -0.98
C PHE A 98 2.62 -4.99 -0.80
N GLU A 99 3.83 -4.46 -0.64
CA GLU A 99 5.04 -5.23 -0.38
C GLU A 99 5.57 -4.94 1.04
N GLU A 100 6.27 -5.91 1.59
CA GLU A 100 6.97 -5.73 2.85
C GLU A 100 7.98 -4.58 2.76
N GLY A 101 7.92 -3.65 3.73
CA GLY A 101 8.69 -2.42 3.75
C GLY A 101 8.00 -1.21 3.12
N ASP A 102 6.88 -1.38 2.38
CA ASP A 102 6.08 -0.24 1.93
C ASP A 102 5.60 0.60 3.12
N VAL A 103 5.62 1.91 2.96
CA VAL A 103 5.10 2.85 3.97
C VAL A 103 3.67 3.24 3.59
N VAL A 104 2.78 3.20 4.56
CA VAL A 104 1.36 3.53 4.37
C VAL A 104 0.96 4.74 5.21
N ALA A 105 0.24 5.67 4.58
CA ALA A 105 -0.45 6.76 5.25
C ALA A 105 -1.95 6.42 5.30
N ALA A 106 -2.42 6.01 6.47
CA ALA A 106 -3.80 5.61 6.68
C ALA A 106 -4.72 6.83 6.74
N TYR A 107 -5.72 6.84 5.88
CA TYR A 107 -6.74 7.88 5.79
C TYR A 107 -8.10 7.35 6.21
N LEU A 108 -8.74 8.04 7.12
CA LEU A 108 -10.10 7.79 7.55
C LEU A 108 -11.05 8.76 6.85
N LYS A 109 -11.95 8.23 6.03
CA LYS A 109 -12.88 9.03 5.22
C LYS A 109 -13.69 9.96 6.11
N GLY A 110 -13.70 11.24 5.76
CA GLY A 110 -14.42 12.29 6.48
C GLY A 110 -13.73 12.82 7.73
N ALA A 111 -12.60 12.23 8.15
CA ALA A 111 -11.83 12.68 9.31
C ALA A 111 -10.44 13.20 8.91
N GLY A 112 -9.64 12.41 8.16
CA GLY A 112 -8.29 12.78 7.78
C GLY A 112 -7.30 11.62 7.93
N PHE A 113 -6.01 11.93 7.92
CA PHE A 113 -4.96 10.95 8.13
C PHE A 113 -4.85 10.59 9.62
N VAL A 114 -4.79 9.29 9.90
CA VAL A 114 -4.86 8.73 11.26
C VAL A 114 -3.62 7.94 11.65
N GLY A 115 -2.75 7.60 10.71
CA GLY A 115 -1.52 6.88 11.03
C GLY A 115 -0.54 6.77 9.87
N ILE A 116 0.72 6.60 10.21
CA ILE A 116 1.81 6.23 9.31
C ILE A 116 2.38 4.90 9.82
N GLY A 117 2.52 3.93 8.95
CA GLY A 117 3.05 2.61 9.30
C GLY A 117 3.85 1.99 8.17
N ARG A 118 4.55 0.91 8.48
CA ARG A 118 5.32 0.12 7.53
C ARG A 118 4.72 -1.27 7.40
N ILE A 119 4.54 -1.76 6.19
CA ILE A 119 4.10 -3.13 5.94
C ILE A 119 5.21 -4.09 6.40
N THR A 120 4.85 -5.02 7.28
CA THR A 120 5.76 -6.04 7.83
C THR A 120 5.48 -7.44 7.30
N ALA A 121 4.29 -7.66 6.76
CA ALA A 121 3.95 -8.88 6.04
C ALA A 121 2.89 -8.60 4.97
N ILE A 122 3.04 -9.23 3.81
CA ILE A 122 2.12 -9.11 2.67
C ILE A 122 0.72 -9.64 3.04
N ALA A 123 -0.28 -9.15 2.30
CA ALA A 123 -1.67 -9.50 2.56
C ALA A 123 -1.96 -10.99 2.31
N LYS A 124 -2.78 -11.57 3.20
CA LYS A 124 -3.32 -12.92 3.11
C LYS A 124 -4.82 -12.90 3.42
N PRO A 125 -5.58 -13.92 2.97
CA PRO A 125 -6.96 -14.07 3.42
C PRO A 125 -7.05 -14.02 4.95
N VAL A 126 -8.03 -13.33 5.48
CA VAL A 126 -8.19 -13.15 6.94
C VAL A 126 -8.24 -14.46 7.71
N ARG A 127 -8.78 -15.53 7.10
CA ARG A 127 -8.82 -16.89 7.69
C ARG A 127 -7.45 -17.50 7.91
N GLU A 128 -6.42 -17.05 7.18
CA GLU A 128 -5.06 -17.57 7.24
C GLU A 128 -4.13 -16.71 8.10
N LEU A 129 -4.62 -15.56 8.56
CA LEU A 129 -3.77 -14.65 9.30
C LEU A 129 -3.60 -15.09 10.74
N ILE A 130 -2.35 -15.33 11.11
CA ILE A 130 -1.94 -15.63 12.48
C ILE A 130 -1.24 -14.40 13.05
N LEU A 131 -1.75 -13.90 14.16
CA LEU A 131 -1.18 -12.79 14.91
C LEU A 131 -0.76 -13.30 16.32
N HIS A 132 0.52 -13.15 16.68
CA HIS A 132 1.07 -13.63 17.95
C HIS A 132 0.67 -15.09 18.29
N GLY A 133 0.73 -15.97 17.29
CA GLY A 133 0.46 -17.40 17.44
C GLY A 133 -1.03 -17.79 17.49
N LYS A 134 -1.95 -16.85 17.26
CA LYS A 134 -3.41 -17.11 17.23
C LYS A 134 -4.04 -16.57 15.96
N PRO A 135 -5.10 -17.20 15.44
CA PRO A 135 -5.86 -16.64 14.32
C PRO A 135 -6.38 -15.22 14.65
N LEU A 136 -6.25 -14.29 13.71
CA LEU A 136 -6.74 -12.91 13.88
C LEU A 136 -8.22 -12.88 14.30
N LEU A 137 -9.04 -13.73 13.66
CA LEU A 137 -10.47 -13.82 13.96
C LEU A 137 -10.81 -14.35 15.37
N SER A 138 -9.82 -14.84 16.14
CA SER A 138 -10.01 -15.20 17.54
C SER A 138 -9.87 -14.03 18.51
N TYR A 139 -9.42 -12.89 18.04
CA TYR A 139 -9.31 -11.67 18.84
C TYR A 139 -10.66 -10.95 18.95
N PRO A 140 -10.92 -10.20 20.03
CA PRO A 140 -12.14 -9.40 20.17
C PRO A 140 -12.07 -8.15 19.27
N LEU A 141 -12.38 -8.36 18.00
CA LEU A 141 -12.45 -7.28 17.02
C LEU A 141 -13.70 -6.42 17.27
N THR A 142 -13.56 -5.11 17.07
CA THR A 142 -14.68 -4.16 17.15
C THR A 142 -15.68 -4.41 16.02
N GLN A 143 -15.16 -4.82 14.84
CA GLN A 143 -15.97 -5.14 13.66
C GLN A 143 -15.93 -6.64 13.36
N PRO A 144 -16.87 -7.42 13.91
CA PRO A 144 -16.96 -8.86 13.66
C PRO A 144 -17.29 -9.19 12.20
N GLY A 145 -17.82 -8.24 11.44
CA GLY A 145 -18.09 -8.36 10.01
C GLY A 145 -16.85 -8.68 9.16
N MET A 146 -15.63 -8.49 9.70
CA MET A 146 -14.39 -8.94 9.06
C MET A 146 -14.38 -10.47 8.81
N ALA A 147 -15.11 -11.25 9.57
CA ALA A 147 -15.27 -12.69 9.39
C ALA A 147 -16.28 -13.05 8.28
N SER A 148 -17.00 -12.08 7.72
CA SER A 148 -17.92 -12.33 6.63
C SER A 148 -17.17 -12.81 5.39
N ASN A 149 -17.79 -13.75 4.65
CA ASN A 149 -17.24 -14.28 3.40
C ASN A 149 -15.87 -14.97 3.50
N VAL A 150 -15.44 -15.44 4.68
CA VAL A 150 -14.11 -16.05 4.90
C VAL A 150 -13.80 -17.24 3.98
N HIS A 151 -14.81 -17.90 3.43
CA HIS A 151 -14.68 -19.04 2.52
C HIS A 151 -14.78 -18.64 1.04
N ASN A 152 -14.95 -17.36 0.74
CA ASN A 152 -15.04 -16.84 -0.62
C ASN A 152 -13.81 -15.97 -0.92
N ASP A 153 -12.90 -16.46 -1.74
CA ASP A 153 -11.64 -15.77 -2.04
C ASP A 153 -11.81 -14.42 -2.78
N GLU A 154 -12.95 -14.19 -3.42
CA GLU A 154 -13.24 -12.93 -4.10
C GLU A 154 -13.80 -11.86 -3.14
N LEU A 155 -14.57 -12.30 -2.15
CA LEU A 155 -15.29 -11.41 -1.23
C LEU A 155 -14.66 -11.32 0.17
N SER A 156 -13.78 -12.25 0.54
CA SER A 156 -13.11 -12.27 1.84
C SER A 156 -12.27 -11.01 2.05
N GLU A 157 -12.09 -10.63 3.31
CA GLU A 157 -11.07 -9.65 3.70
C GLU A 157 -9.67 -10.28 3.55
N TYR A 158 -8.76 -9.48 3.00
CA TYR A 158 -7.33 -9.76 2.93
C TYR A 158 -6.61 -8.78 3.84
N VAL A 159 -5.67 -9.27 4.62
CA VAL A 159 -5.06 -8.54 5.72
C VAL A 159 -3.55 -8.55 5.58
N ALA A 160 -2.95 -7.36 5.56
CA ALA A 160 -1.50 -7.14 5.63
C ALA A 160 -1.11 -6.67 7.03
N LEU A 161 0.03 -7.12 7.56
CA LEU A 161 0.53 -6.66 8.85
C LEU A 161 1.28 -5.34 8.70
N VAL A 162 1.12 -4.48 9.69
CA VAL A 162 1.69 -3.13 9.73
C VAL A 162 2.33 -2.86 11.09
N ASP A 163 3.55 -2.38 11.07
CA ASP A 163 4.16 -1.70 12.21
C ASP A 163 3.81 -0.21 12.16
N TRP A 164 2.96 0.23 13.11
CA TRP A 164 2.53 1.62 13.16
C TRP A 164 3.61 2.49 13.82
N LEU A 165 4.20 3.39 13.03
CA LEU A 165 5.24 4.31 13.47
C LEU A 165 4.66 5.54 14.18
N ALA A 166 3.49 6.00 13.75
CA ALA A 166 2.72 7.05 14.40
C ALA A 166 1.23 6.84 14.15
N THR A 167 0.43 7.02 15.20
CA THR A 167 -1.03 6.91 15.11
C THR A 167 -1.71 7.98 15.94
N VAL A 168 -2.93 8.35 15.55
CA VAL A 168 -3.81 9.21 16.34
C VAL A 168 -5.20 8.57 16.42
N GLU A 169 -6.00 9.02 17.39
CA GLU A 169 -7.41 8.65 17.45
C GLU A 169 -8.19 9.28 16.27
N ALA A 170 -9.30 8.68 15.88
CA ALA A 170 -10.13 9.21 14.79
C ALA A 170 -10.54 10.67 14.98
N LYS A 171 -10.82 11.09 16.22
CA LYS A 171 -11.15 12.49 16.57
C LYS A 171 -9.98 13.47 16.41
N ASP A 172 -8.75 12.96 16.45
CA ASP A 172 -7.50 13.74 16.33
C ASP A 172 -6.86 13.61 14.94
N ALA A 173 -7.63 13.05 13.97
CA ALA A 173 -7.19 12.85 12.60
C ALA A 173 -6.61 14.14 12.00
N LYS A 174 -5.54 13.99 11.23
CA LYS A 174 -4.78 15.11 10.66
C LYS A 174 -5.40 15.50 9.32
N TRP A 175 -5.98 16.69 9.28
CA TRP A 175 -6.60 17.23 8.07
C TRP A 175 -6.45 18.74 8.01
N LYS A 176 -6.22 19.27 6.81
CA LYS A 176 -6.22 20.70 6.53
C LYS A 176 -7.14 20.97 5.34
N ALA A 177 -8.25 21.63 5.60
CA ALA A 177 -9.21 21.95 4.55
C ALA A 177 -8.62 22.89 3.49
N LYS A 178 -9.02 22.70 2.23
CA LYS A 178 -8.63 23.54 1.08
C LYS A 178 -7.11 23.65 0.84
N SER A 179 -6.35 22.64 1.25
CA SER A 179 -4.88 22.60 1.12
C SER A 179 -4.39 21.69 -0.01
N GLY A 180 -5.28 21.15 -0.84
CA GLY A 180 -4.89 20.27 -1.95
C GLY A 180 -4.39 18.88 -1.53
N LEU A 181 -4.62 18.47 -0.28
CA LEU A 181 -4.19 17.14 0.17
C LEU A 181 -4.87 16.05 -0.67
N TYR A 182 -4.05 15.10 -1.10
CA TYR A 182 -4.51 14.00 -1.94
C TYR A 182 -5.41 13.04 -1.18
N THR A 183 -6.54 12.72 -1.76
CA THR A 183 -7.47 11.69 -1.29
C THR A 183 -8.12 10.97 -2.47
N THR A 184 -8.45 9.70 -2.29
CA THR A 184 -9.09 8.87 -3.29
C THR A 184 -10.00 7.83 -2.65
N PRO A 185 -11.05 7.35 -3.33
CA PRO A 185 -11.83 6.21 -2.86
C PRO A 185 -11.09 4.87 -2.99
N LEU A 186 -9.96 4.82 -3.69
CA LEU A 186 -9.16 3.61 -3.84
C LEU A 186 -8.59 3.15 -2.50
N VAL A 187 -8.37 1.83 -2.36
CA VAL A 187 -7.70 1.26 -1.18
C VAL A 187 -6.26 1.71 -1.11
N LYS A 188 -5.55 1.68 -2.24
CA LYS A 188 -4.14 2.03 -2.36
C LYS A 188 -3.93 3.03 -3.49
N ALA A 189 -3.10 4.04 -3.25
CA ALA A 189 -2.59 4.93 -4.29
C ALA A 189 -1.19 5.41 -3.93
N SER A 190 -0.30 5.59 -4.93
CA SER A 190 1.04 6.16 -4.68
C SER A 190 0.95 7.63 -4.29
N LEU A 191 1.79 8.02 -3.33
CA LEU A 191 2.01 9.42 -2.93
C LEU A 191 3.30 10.01 -3.51
N ASP A 192 4.01 9.30 -4.39
CA ASP A 192 5.29 9.73 -4.96
C ASP A 192 5.22 11.11 -5.65
N ASN A 193 4.08 11.41 -6.28
CA ASN A 193 3.85 12.67 -6.98
C ASN A 193 2.91 13.62 -6.21
N GLN A 194 2.88 13.52 -4.87
CA GLN A 194 2.01 14.31 -4.01
C GLN A 194 2.82 15.07 -2.93
N PRO A 195 3.75 15.97 -3.34
CA PRO A 195 4.71 16.59 -2.41
C PRO A 195 4.02 17.37 -1.28
N ASP A 196 2.91 18.05 -1.56
CA ASP A 196 2.17 18.81 -0.55
C ASP A 196 1.57 17.88 0.51
N THR A 197 1.05 16.73 0.09
CA THR A 197 0.52 15.71 1.01
C THR A 197 1.65 15.10 1.84
N VAL A 198 2.77 14.76 1.21
CA VAL A 198 3.95 14.20 1.91
C VAL A 198 4.46 15.17 2.96
N SER A 199 4.71 16.43 2.58
CA SER A 199 5.18 17.47 3.53
C SER A 199 4.19 17.70 4.68
N TYR A 200 2.90 17.65 4.38
CA TYR A 200 1.86 17.75 5.42
C TYR A 200 1.91 16.56 6.40
N LEU A 201 2.07 15.34 5.88
CA LEU A 201 2.20 14.13 6.71
C LEU A 201 3.44 14.20 7.60
N GLU A 202 4.61 14.57 7.06
CA GLU A 202 5.84 14.72 7.81
C GLU A 202 5.67 15.69 8.99
N SER A 203 5.11 16.87 8.71
CA SER A 203 4.89 17.89 9.75
C SER A 203 3.83 17.46 10.78
N SER A 204 2.75 16.79 10.34
CA SER A 204 1.63 16.43 11.21
C SER A 204 1.95 15.26 12.14
N PHE A 205 2.78 14.31 11.70
CA PHE A 205 3.19 13.14 12.48
C PHE A 205 4.61 13.23 13.03
N ASN A 206 5.33 14.33 12.76
CA ASN A 206 6.71 14.56 13.20
C ASN A 206 7.65 13.41 12.79
N LEU A 207 7.60 13.03 11.52
CA LEU A 207 8.38 11.95 10.93
C LEU A 207 9.11 12.44 9.68
N SER A 208 10.25 11.83 9.35
CA SER A 208 10.92 11.99 8.06
C SER A 208 10.59 10.81 7.16
N ILE A 209 9.71 10.99 6.19
CA ILE A 209 9.28 9.93 5.28
C ILE A 209 10.44 9.40 4.42
N PRO A 210 11.36 10.23 3.87
CA PRO A 210 12.52 9.72 3.14
C PRO A 210 13.38 8.76 3.97
N ALA A 211 13.49 8.97 5.28
CA ALA A 211 14.23 8.08 6.17
C ALA A 211 13.50 6.73 6.39
N LEU A 212 12.22 6.65 6.07
CA LEU A 212 11.42 5.43 6.20
C LEU A 212 11.46 4.56 4.94
N LEU A 213 11.90 5.10 3.80
CA LEU A 213 11.91 4.43 2.49
C LEU A 213 13.28 3.81 2.14
N ILE A 214 14.18 3.74 3.10
CA ILE A 214 15.53 3.17 2.94
C ILE A 214 15.57 1.69 3.33
#